data_03896345201452ca7b02b4318ccad450
#
_entry.id   03896345201452ca7b02b4318ccad450
#
_cell.length_a   1.000
_cell.length_b   1.000
_cell.length_c   1.000
_cell.angle_alpha   90.00
_cell.angle_beta   90.00
_cell.angle_gamma   90.00
#
_symmetry.space_group_name_H-M   'P 1'
#
loop_
_entity.id
_entity.type
_entity.pdbx_description
1 polymer ?
#
loop_
_entity_poly.entity_id
_entity_poly.type
_entity_poly.pdbx_seq_one_letter_code
_entity_poly.pdbx_strand_id
1 'polypeptide(L)' 'MIEYAPGMRLIIRDEEWMIKKIDTNEIGEQALNCIGISPLVKDKEAIFLTDLEKIEAVDPTKVKL' A
#
# COMPACT_ATOMS: atom_id res chain seq x y z
N MET A 1 10.67 -5.90 -9.48
CA MET A 1 9.37 -5.28 -9.69
C MET A 1 8.37 -5.82 -8.69
N ILE A 2 7.62 -4.95 -8.08
CA ILE A 2 6.64 -5.35 -7.06
C ILE A 2 5.26 -5.39 -7.67
N GLU A 3 4.58 -6.52 -7.50
CA GLU A 3 3.18 -6.62 -7.89
C GLU A 3 2.33 -6.36 -6.66
N TYR A 4 1.43 -5.41 -6.78
CA TYR A 4 0.53 -5.07 -5.70
C TYR A 4 -0.75 -5.87 -5.81
N ALA A 5 -1.28 -6.27 -4.67
CA ALA A 5 -2.51 -7.04 -4.63
C ALA A 5 -3.32 -6.66 -3.39
N PRO A 6 -4.65 -6.77 -3.46
CA PRO A 6 -5.47 -6.51 -2.27
C PRO A 6 -5.04 -7.41 -1.11
N GLY A 7 -5.00 -6.84 0.06
CA GLY A 7 -4.54 -7.54 1.26
C GLY A 7 -3.07 -7.36 1.58
N MET A 8 -2.29 -6.84 0.64
CA MET A 8 -0.88 -6.57 0.91
C MET A 8 -0.74 -5.42 1.89
N ARG A 9 0.30 -5.51 2.71
CA ARG A 9 0.66 -4.42 3.61
C ARG A 9 1.82 -3.65 3.04
N LEU A 10 1.77 -2.34 3.19
CA LEU A 10 2.77 -1.45 2.64
C LEU A 10 3.18 -0.43 3.70
N ILE A 11 4.41 0.06 3.59
CA ILE A 11 4.86 1.20 4.37
C ILE A 11 4.91 2.39 3.43
N ILE A 12 4.11 3.40 3.69
CA ILE A 12 4.06 4.62 2.90
C ILE A 12 4.08 5.79 3.88
N ARG A 13 5.03 6.70 3.68
CA ARG A 13 5.19 7.87 4.54
C ARG A 13 5.35 7.48 6.01
N ASP A 14 6.14 6.42 6.23
CA ASP A 14 6.46 5.91 7.57
C ASP A 14 5.27 5.33 8.31
N GLU A 15 4.15 5.08 7.63
CA GLU A 15 2.98 4.46 8.24
C GLU A 15 2.63 3.19 7.49
N GLU A 16 2.03 2.26 8.20
CA GLU A 16 1.65 0.99 7.60
C GLU A 16 0.22 1.08 7.07
N TRP A 17 0.05 0.56 5.86
CA TRP A 17 -1.24 0.57 5.16
C TRP A 17 -1.51 -0.81 4.58
N MET A 18 -2.78 -1.14 4.43
CA MET A 18 -3.17 -2.36 3.75
C MET A 18 -3.97 -2.01 2.51
N ILE A 19 -3.64 -2.66 1.41
CA ILE A 19 -4.35 -2.41 0.15
C ILE A 19 -5.74 -3.04 0.22
N LYS A 20 -6.77 -2.24 0.00
CA LYS A 20 -8.13 -2.73 -0.09
C LYS A 20 -8.51 -3.00 -1.53
N LYS A 21 -8.06 -2.15 -2.44
CA LYS A 21 -8.46 -2.21 -3.83
C LYS A 21 -7.41 -1.52 -4.68
N ILE A 22 -7.24 -1.99 -5.90
CA ILE A 22 -6.31 -1.40 -6.84
C ILE A 22 -7.08 -0.98 -8.07
N ASP A 23 -6.93 0.28 -8.47
CA ASP A 23 -7.49 0.81 -9.69
C ASP A 23 -6.37 1.10 -10.67
N THR A 24 -6.53 0.66 -11.91
CA THR A 24 -5.56 0.92 -12.95
C THR A 24 -6.23 1.78 -14.01
N ASN A 25 -5.58 2.90 -14.37
CA ASN A 25 -6.14 3.78 -15.39
C ASN A 25 -5.69 3.35 -16.78
N GLU A 26 -6.12 4.12 -17.79
CA GLU A 26 -5.88 3.77 -19.19
C GLU A 26 -4.40 3.79 -19.56
N ILE A 27 -3.59 4.58 -18.88
CA ILE A 27 -2.17 4.66 -19.18
C ILE A 27 -1.34 3.72 -18.33
N GLY A 28 -1.99 2.88 -17.53
CA GLY A 28 -1.29 1.86 -16.77
C GLY A 28 -0.84 2.28 -15.38
N GLU A 29 -1.19 3.48 -14.97
CA GLU A 29 -0.89 3.92 -13.60
C GLU A 29 -1.81 3.23 -12.61
N GLN A 30 -1.26 2.82 -11.49
CA GLN A 30 -2.04 2.16 -10.46
C GLN A 30 -2.29 3.10 -9.29
N ALA A 31 -3.54 3.10 -8.84
CA ALA A 31 -3.93 3.81 -7.64
C ALA A 31 -4.29 2.78 -6.59
N LEU A 32 -3.62 2.84 -5.45
CA LEU A 32 -3.81 1.89 -4.38
C LEU A 32 -4.76 2.49 -3.35
N ASN A 33 -5.93 1.88 -3.23
CA ASN A 33 -6.88 2.28 -2.20
C ASN A 33 -6.53 1.51 -0.93
N CYS A 34 -6.05 2.22 0.07
CA CYS A 34 -5.49 1.61 1.26
C CYS A 34 -6.24 2.03 2.51
N ILE A 35 -6.15 1.19 3.53
CA ILE A 35 -6.65 1.53 4.85
C ILE A 35 -5.47 1.54 5.82
N GLY A 36 -5.44 2.51 6.71
CA GLY A 36 -4.35 2.65 7.65
C GLY A 36 -4.36 1.57 8.71
N ILE A 37 -3.18 1.11 9.08
CA ILE A 37 -2.99 0.09 10.11
C ILE A 37 -2.27 0.67 11.32
N SER A 38 -1.27 1.52 11.09
CA SER A 38 -0.53 2.15 12.20
C SER A 38 -1.46 3.01 13.04
N PRO A 39 -1.17 3.19 14.32
CA PRO A 39 -2.07 3.93 15.21
C PRO A 39 -2.44 5.34 14.72
N LEU A 40 -1.50 6.04 14.09
CA LEU A 40 -1.77 7.41 13.63
C LEU A 40 -2.73 7.46 12.45
N VAL A 41 -2.82 6.37 11.69
CA VAL A 41 -3.65 6.34 10.48
C VAL A 41 -4.70 5.25 10.56
N LYS A 42 -4.89 4.66 11.73
CA LYS A 42 -5.78 3.52 11.88
C LYS A 42 -7.18 3.84 11.36
N ASP A 43 -7.68 2.96 10.51
CA ASP A 43 -9.00 3.04 9.90
C ASP A 43 -9.17 4.24 8.96
N LYS A 44 -8.10 4.97 8.66
CA LYS A 44 -8.16 6.02 7.66
C LYS A 44 -7.99 5.42 6.28
N GLU A 45 -8.75 5.94 5.34
CA GLU A 45 -8.65 5.50 3.96
C GLU A 45 -7.89 6.55 3.15
N ALA A 46 -7.01 6.07 2.28
CA ALA A 46 -6.23 6.96 1.43
C ALA A 46 -5.96 6.27 0.11
N ILE A 47 -5.72 7.08 -0.91
CA ILE A 47 -5.37 6.58 -2.23
C ILE A 47 -3.95 7.03 -2.53
N PHE A 48 -3.10 6.07 -2.88
CA PHE A 48 -1.71 6.37 -3.20
C PHE A 48 -1.44 5.98 -4.65
N LEU A 49 -0.78 6.88 -5.37
CA LEU A 49 -0.38 6.60 -6.75
C LEU A 49 1.03 6.01 -6.73
N THR A 50 1.19 4.86 -7.35
CA THR A 50 2.47 4.15 -7.29
C THR A 50 3.61 4.96 -7.90
N ASP A 51 3.31 5.84 -8.84
CA ASP A 51 4.33 6.66 -9.48
C ASP A 51 4.78 7.84 -8.63
N LEU A 52 3.96 8.25 -7.67
CA LEU A 52 4.22 9.46 -6.90
C LEU A 52 4.67 9.18 -5.47
N GLU A 53 4.43 7.98 -4.96
CA GLU A 53 4.72 7.66 -3.58
C GLU A 53 5.88 6.69 -3.49
N LYS A 54 6.70 6.87 -2.48
CA LYS A 54 7.73 5.91 -2.16
C LYS A 54 7.10 4.81 -1.32
N ILE A 55 6.96 3.65 -1.89
CA ILE A 55 6.22 2.55 -1.29
C ILE A 55 7.14 1.39 -1.00
N GLU A 56 7.10 0.89 0.23
CA GLU A 56 7.84 -0.30 0.61
C GLU A 56 6.86 -1.41 0.94
N ALA A 57 7.05 -2.59 0.37
CA ALA A 57 6.19 -3.72 0.65
C ALA A 57 6.65 -4.41 1.93
N VAL A 58 5.69 -4.75 2.77
CA VAL A 58 5.96 -5.56 3.95
C VAL A 58 5.83 -7.01 3.53
N ASP A 59 6.95 -7.74 3.55
CA ASP A 59 6.97 -9.14 3.14
C ASP A 59 6.96 -10.02 4.36
N PRO A 60 5.84 -10.69 4.65
CA PRO A 60 5.75 -11.50 5.86
C PRO A 60 6.73 -12.67 5.87
N THR A 61 7.19 -13.12 4.71
CA THR A 61 8.15 -14.21 4.69
C THR A 61 9.54 -13.78 5.13
N LYS A 62 9.80 -12.49 5.16
CA LYS A 62 11.08 -11.96 5.58
C LYS A 62 11.10 -11.51 7.03
N VAL A 63 9.97 -11.57 7.69
CA VAL A 63 9.90 -11.24 9.11
C VAL A 63 10.46 -12.42 9.87
N LYS A 64 11.65 -12.26 10.39
CA LYS A 64 12.29 -13.33 11.13
C LYS A 64 12.08 -13.14 12.61
N LEU A 65 11.90 -14.24 13.23
CA LEU A 65 11.74 -14.27 14.68
C LEU A 65 13.02 -14.74 15.33
#